data_302e33b30f69b15752bc28d03c480515
#
_entry.id   302e33b30f69b15752bc28d03c480515
#
_cell.length_a   1.000
_cell.length_b   1.000
_cell.length_c   1.000
_cell.angle_alpha   90.00
_cell.angle_beta   90.00
_cell.angle_gamma   90.00
#
_symmetry.space_group_name_H-M   'P 1'
#
loop_
_entity.id
_entity.type
_entity.pdbx_description
1 polymer ?
#
loop_
_entity_poly.entity_id
_entity_poly.type
_entity_poly.pdbx_seq_one_letter_code
_entity_poly.pdbx_strand_id
1 'polypeptide(L)'
;LLQNSRLISAIRLPSGMFSENAGTDVGSDLIVLQKQSGKEIGEGIEQQFVQTASVPKGDGFSIAFNHNSLFEGEWKDISHRTIATERTMGTDPYGKPAWEYTFDGSIEDMADSLCTQLSLEVEQRFDRKLYETGIPMTEEEWQVHVDKMVQKVQGGLKTEQPPLLQESKDKEEKKEDKEDEKEEENAYNLMPDSTKKQLPK
;
A
#
# COMPACT_ATOMS: atom_id res chain seq x y z
N LEU A 1 17.61 3.98 1.64
CA LEU A 1 17.06 2.65 1.38
C LEU A 1 17.99 1.88 0.43
N LEU A 2 18.16 2.31 -0.84
CA LEU A 2 18.95 1.61 -1.86
C LEU A 2 20.46 1.54 -1.64
N GLN A 3 21.03 2.25 -0.69
CA GLN A 3 22.41 2.05 -0.25
C GLN A 3 22.61 0.79 0.59
N ASN A 4 21.53 0.23 1.11
CA ASN A 4 21.53 -0.98 1.94
C ASN A 4 20.67 -2.11 1.36
N SER A 5 20.13 -1.90 0.15
CA SER A 5 19.30 -2.90 -0.53
C SER A 5 19.36 -2.72 -2.05
N ARG A 6 19.18 -3.81 -2.76
CA ARG A 6 18.98 -3.84 -4.21
C ARG A 6 17.49 -3.84 -4.52
N LEU A 7 17.06 -3.03 -5.49
CA LEU A 7 15.69 -3.05 -5.97
C LEU A 7 15.47 -4.27 -6.88
N ILE A 8 14.64 -5.18 -6.43
CA ILE A 8 14.25 -6.36 -7.20
C ILE A 8 13.05 -6.02 -8.07
N SER A 9 12.01 -5.46 -7.47
CA SER A 9 10.76 -5.12 -8.17
C SER A 9 10.14 -3.85 -7.60
N ALA A 10 9.47 -3.09 -8.46
CA ALA A 10 8.57 -2.02 -8.09
C ALA A 10 7.39 -2.03 -9.08
N ILE A 11 6.25 -2.52 -8.64
CA ILE A 11 5.05 -2.71 -9.44
C ILE A 11 3.97 -1.77 -8.94
N ARG A 12 3.44 -0.91 -9.81
CA ARG A 12 2.28 -0.09 -9.53
C ARG A 12 1.03 -0.97 -9.53
N LEU A 13 0.28 -0.93 -8.44
CA LEU A 13 -0.98 -1.63 -8.29
C LEU A 13 -2.14 -0.75 -8.76
N PRO A 14 -3.25 -1.35 -9.22
CA PRO A 14 -4.46 -0.61 -9.57
C PRO A 14 -4.98 0.21 -8.40
N SER A 15 -5.55 1.37 -8.71
CA SER A 15 -6.30 2.19 -7.76
C SER A 15 -7.52 1.41 -7.26
N GLY A 16 -7.90 1.61 -6.01
CA GLY A 16 -9.06 0.91 -5.43
C GLY A 16 -8.83 -0.55 -5.02
N MET A 17 -7.62 -1.11 -5.19
CA MET A 17 -7.33 -2.49 -4.79
C MET A 17 -7.62 -2.77 -3.30
N PHE A 18 -7.56 -1.75 -2.47
CA PHE A 18 -7.79 -1.84 -1.03
C PHE A 18 -9.11 -1.17 -0.58
N SER A 19 -9.97 -0.76 -1.51
CA SER A 19 -11.22 -0.05 -1.19
C SER A 19 -12.17 -0.88 -0.33
N GLU A 20 -12.30 -2.18 -0.59
CA GLU A 20 -13.17 -3.07 0.19
C GLU A 20 -12.61 -3.36 1.60
N ASN A 21 -11.28 -3.41 1.76
CA ASN A 21 -10.64 -3.78 3.02
C ASN A 21 -10.21 -2.59 3.86
N ALA A 22 -9.84 -1.48 3.23
CA ALA A 22 -9.31 -0.29 3.89
C ALA A 22 -10.12 0.98 3.61
N GLY A 23 -11.19 0.90 2.80
CA GLY A 23 -12.05 2.04 2.46
C GLY A 23 -11.31 3.15 1.70
N THR A 24 -10.24 2.83 0.98
CA THR A 24 -9.42 3.82 0.27
C THR A 24 -9.17 3.43 -1.18
N ASP A 25 -9.31 4.39 -2.09
CA ASP A 25 -9.03 4.27 -3.52
C ASP A 25 -7.62 4.76 -3.90
N VAL A 26 -6.70 4.78 -2.97
CA VAL A 26 -5.32 5.27 -3.21
C VAL A 26 -4.55 4.29 -4.08
N GLY A 27 -3.81 4.80 -5.03
CA GLY A 27 -2.80 4.03 -5.75
C GLY A 27 -1.68 3.59 -4.81
N SER A 28 -1.25 2.35 -4.96
CA SER A 28 -0.20 1.73 -4.14
C SER A 28 0.88 1.12 -5.01
N ASP A 29 2.10 0.98 -4.45
CA ASP A 29 3.21 0.31 -5.11
C ASP A 29 3.67 -0.89 -4.28
N LEU A 30 3.86 -2.03 -4.94
CA LEU A 30 4.54 -3.18 -4.38
C LEU A 30 6.04 -3.05 -4.65
N ILE A 31 6.83 -2.93 -3.59
CA ILE A 31 8.29 -2.79 -3.67
C ILE A 31 8.94 -4.00 -3.05
N VAL A 32 9.78 -4.69 -3.82
CA VAL A 32 10.57 -5.83 -3.37
C VAL A 32 12.04 -5.45 -3.34
N LEU A 33 12.65 -5.65 -2.20
CA LEU A 33 14.06 -5.30 -1.95
C LEU A 33 14.84 -6.52 -1.47
N GLN A 34 16.05 -6.67 -1.98
CA GLN A 34 17.03 -7.62 -1.48
C GLN A 34 18.10 -6.90 -0.66
N LYS A 35 18.37 -7.36 0.56
CA LYS A 35 19.41 -6.76 1.40
C LYS A 35 20.77 -6.83 0.73
N GLN A 36 21.43 -5.70 0.62
CA GLN A 36 22.80 -5.55 0.10
C GLN A 36 23.42 -4.28 0.71
N SER A 37 24.16 -4.43 1.78
CA SER A 37 24.72 -3.28 2.51
C SER A 37 25.92 -2.66 1.78
N GLY A 38 26.08 -1.34 1.89
CA GLY A 38 27.27 -0.62 1.47
C GLY A 38 27.46 -0.55 -0.05
N LYS A 39 26.39 -0.64 -0.84
CA LYS A 39 26.44 -0.46 -2.29
C LYS A 39 26.13 0.96 -2.72
N GLU A 40 26.60 1.35 -3.88
CA GLU A 40 26.09 2.54 -4.58
C GLU A 40 24.73 2.24 -5.24
N ILE A 41 23.96 3.31 -5.49
CA ILE A 41 22.71 3.18 -6.24
C ILE A 41 23.06 2.79 -7.67
N GLY A 42 22.50 1.66 -8.11
CA GLY A 42 22.74 1.13 -9.45
C GLY A 42 22.09 2.00 -10.54
N GLU A 43 22.60 1.85 -11.75
CA GLU A 43 21.99 2.45 -12.94
C GLU A 43 20.63 1.78 -13.28
N GLY A 44 19.92 2.37 -14.22
CA GLY A 44 18.66 1.83 -14.73
C GLY A 44 17.51 1.95 -13.74
N ILE A 45 16.93 0.83 -13.31
CA ILE A 45 15.71 0.81 -12.49
C ILE A 45 15.90 1.51 -11.13
N GLU A 46 17.04 1.37 -10.48
CA GLU A 46 17.29 2.00 -9.18
C GLU A 46 17.43 3.51 -9.31
N GLN A 47 18.09 3.97 -10.36
CA GLN A 47 18.22 5.40 -10.66
C GLN A 47 16.85 6.01 -10.98
N GLN A 48 16.05 5.35 -11.81
CA GLN A 48 14.68 5.80 -12.10
C GLN A 48 13.82 5.81 -10.83
N PHE A 49 13.96 4.81 -9.95
CA PHE A 49 13.19 4.71 -8.71
C PHE A 49 13.44 5.86 -7.73
N VAL A 50 14.63 6.43 -7.71
CA VAL A 50 14.97 7.57 -6.83
C VAL A 50 14.70 8.93 -7.47
N GLN A 51 14.40 8.98 -8.75
CA GLN A 51 14.12 10.21 -9.48
C GLN A 51 12.64 10.53 -9.54
N THR A 52 12.34 11.80 -9.74
CA THR A 52 10.98 12.32 -9.87
C THR A 52 10.81 12.92 -11.26
N ALA A 53 9.74 12.57 -11.93
CA ALA A 53 9.27 13.16 -13.17
C ALA A 53 8.07 14.08 -12.93
N SER A 54 7.83 15.01 -13.85
CA SER A 54 6.77 15.99 -13.75
C SER A 54 5.82 15.87 -14.93
N VAL A 55 4.51 15.85 -14.65
CA VAL A 55 3.47 15.90 -15.68
C VAL A 55 3.11 17.36 -15.94
N PRO A 56 3.29 17.86 -17.18
CA PRO A 56 2.92 19.24 -17.52
C PRO A 56 1.39 19.40 -17.56
N LYS A 57 0.92 20.59 -17.18
CA LYS A 57 -0.50 20.94 -17.17
C LYS A 57 -1.08 21.21 -18.58
N GLY A 58 -0.22 21.28 -19.60
CA GLY A 58 -0.63 21.57 -20.97
C GLY A 58 -0.60 23.06 -21.37
N ASP A 59 -0.34 23.96 -20.42
CA ASP A 59 -0.15 25.40 -20.66
C ASP A 59 1.30 25.79 -21.01
N GLY A 60 2.21 24.82 -20.99
CA GLY A 60 3.64 24.99 -21.27
C GLY A 60 4.48 25.56 -20.10
N PHE A 61 3.83 25.97 -19.00
CA PHE A 61 4.51 26.64 -17.89
C PHE A 61 4.27 25.96 -16.54
N SER A 62 3.11 25.31 -16.36
CA SER A 62 2.70 24.75 -15.09
C SER A 62 2.86 23.24 -15.05
N ILE A 63 3.15 22.71 -13.85
CA ILE A 63 3.21 21.28 -13.57
C ILE A 63 1.88 20.89 -12.92
N ALA A 64 1.24 19.84 -13.44
CA ALA A 64 0.04 19.29 -12.87
C ALA A 64 0.34 18.53 -11.58
N PHE A 65 1.32 17.63 -11.63
CA PHE A 65 1.82 16.88 -10.47
C PHE A 65 3.18 16.24 -10.77
N ASN A 66 3.83 15.79 -9.71
CA ASN A 66 5.05 15.00 -9.79
C ASN A 66 4.74 13.53 -9.46
N HIS A 67 5.48 12.62 -10.08
CA HIS A 67 5.41 11.19 -9.82
C HIS A 67 6.80 10.55 -9.90
N ASN A 68 6.93 9.29 -9.54
CA ASN A 68 8.19 8.57 -9.64
C ASN A 68 8.56 8.32 -11.11
N SER A 69 9.81 8.64 -11.49
CA SER A 69 10.30 8.48 -12.87
C SER A 69 10.25 7.05 -13.41
N LEU A 70 10.18 6.06 -12.53
CA LEU A 70 10.00 4.66 -12.92
C LEU A 70 8.70 4.42 -13.70
N PHE A 71 7.68 5.24 -13.46
CA PHE A 71 6.36 5.17 -14.08
C PHE A 71 6.13 6.30 -15.09
N GLU A 72 7.24 6.95 -15.53
CA GLU A 72 7.20 7.97 -16.60
C GLU A 72 7.15 7.32 -17.98
N GLY A 73 6.47 7.98 -18.91
CA GLY A 73 6.41 7.58 -20.30
C GLY A 73 5.00 7.29 -20.80
N GLU A 74 4.89 6.85 -22.04
CA GLU A 74 3.65 6.39 -22.62
C GLU A 74 3.26 5.02 -22.03
N TRP A 75 1.98 4.66 -22.17
CA TRP A 75 1.49 3.38 -21.66
C TRP A 75 2.31 2.17 -22.11
N LYS A 76 2.68 2.11 -23.38
CA LYS A 76 3.51 1.03 -23.95
C LYS A 76 4.87 0.88 -23.26
N ASP A 77 5.41 1.98 -22.71
CA ASP A 77 6.74 2.01 -22.10
C ASP A 77 6.69 1.60 -20.63
N ILE A 78 5.54 1.79 -19.96
CA ILE A 78 5.38 1.54 -18.52
C ILE A 78 4.45 0.35 -18.20
N SER A 79 3.74 -0.20 -19.18
CA SER A 79 2.80 -1.31 -18.95
C SER A 79 3.44 -2.56 -18.31
N HIS A 80 4.74 -2.73 -18.47
CA HIS A 80 5.51 -3.79 -17.83
C HIS A 80 5.89 -3.48 -16.37
N ARG A 81 5.49 -2.32 -15.83
CA ARG A 81 5.75 -1.90 -14.44
C ARG A 81 4.48 -1.78 -13.60
N THR A 82 3.39 -2.25 -14.14
CA THR A 82 2.09 -2.26 -13.48
C THR A 82 1.32 -3.50 -13.89
N ILE A 83 0.44 -3.96 -13.03
CA ILE A 83 -0.55 -4.98 -13.39
C ILE A 83 -1.86 -4.36 -13.89
N ALA A 84 -1.99 -3.04 -13.85
CA ALA A 84 -3.17 -2.37 -14.40
C ALA A 84 -3.31 -2.64 -15.89
N THR A 85 -4.53 -2.61 -16.39
CA THR A 85 -4.85 -2.75 -17.81
C THR A 85 -4.91 -1.40 -18.52
N GLU A 86 -5.11 -0.32 -17.77
CA GLU A 86 -5.22 1.03 -18.30
C GLU A 86 -4.70 2.07 -17.30
N ARG A 87 -4.23 3.21 -17.84
CA ARG A 87 -3.88 4.41 -17.08
C ARG A 87 -4.60 5.62 -17.65
N THR A 88 -5.34 6.34 -16.82
CA THR A 88 -6.07 7.56 -17.18
C THR A 88 -5.66 8.72 -16.27
N MET A 89 -6.00 9.94 -16.68
CA MET A 89 -5.87 11.11 -15.84
C MET A 89 -7.09 11.21 -14.93
N GLY A 90 -6.86 11.09 -13.64
CA GLY A 90 -7.88 11.22 -12.60
C GLY A 90 -7.54 12.31 -11.61
N THR A 91 -8.08 12.20 -10.40
CA THR A 91 -7.79 13.07 -9.27
C THR A 91 -7.52 12.25 -8.01
N ASP A 92 -6.58 12.74 -7.19
CA ASP A 92 -6.34 12.16 -5.88
C ASP A 92 -7.52 12.46 -4.91
N PRO A 93 -7.58 11.86 -3.72
CA PRO A 93 -8.61 12.13 -2.72
C PRO A 93 -8.70 13.60 -2.28
N TYR A 94 -7.70 14.41 -2.58
CA TYR A 94 -7.65 15.85 -2.27
C TYR A 94 -8.04 16.73 -3.45
N GLY A 95 -8.50 16.11 -4.56
CA GLY A 95 -8.94 16.82 -5.77
C GLY A 95 -7.79 17.33 -6.66
N LYS A 96 -6.55 16.86 -6.45
CA LYS A 96 -5.42 17.21 -7.32
C LYS A 96 -5.30 16.21 -8.47
N PRO A 97 -4.82 16.65 -9.66
CA PRO A 97 -4.57 15.75 -10.77
C PRO A 97 -3.59 14.64 -10.37
N ALA A 98 -3.91 13.41 -10.75
CA ALA A 98 -3.09 12.23 -10.53
C ALA A 98 -3.33 11.17 -11.61
N TRP A 99 -2.36 10.28 -11.80
CA TRP A 99 -2.57 9.09 -12.62
C TRP A 99 -3.43 8.08 -11.86
N GLU A 100 -4.49 7.64 -12.49
CA GLU A 100 -5.35 6.55 -12.05
C GLU A 100 -5.04 5.30 -12.88
N TYR A 101 -4.84 4.19 -12.18
CA TYR A 101 -4.52 2.88 -12.76
C TYR A 101 -5.69 1.95 -12.51
N THR A 102 -6.30 1.41 -13.55
CA THR A 102 -7.45 0.51 -13.45
C THR A 102 -7.11 -0.88 -13.94
N PHE A 103 -7.78 -1.89 -13.41
CA PHE A 103 -7.66 -3.27 -13.84
C PHE A 103 -9.04 -3.77 -14.31
N ASP A 104 -9.09 -4.27 -15.54
CA ASP A 104 -10.30 -4.89 -16.10
C ASP A 104 -10.16 -6.41 -16.01
N GLY A 105 -10.77 -7.01 -14.98
CA GLY A 105 -10.71 -8.44 -14.70
C GLY A 105 -11.12 -8.78 -13.29
N SER A 106 -11.10 -10.06 -12.96
CA SER A 106 -11.39 -10.56 -11.61
C SER A 106 -10.20 -10.35 -10.65
N ILE A 107 -10.41 -10.55 -9.37
CA ILE A 107 -9.33 -10.53 -8.35
C ILE A 107 -8.34 -11.67 -8.63
N GLU A 108 -8.82 -12.81 -9.11
CA GLU A 108 -7.99 -13.95 -9.48
C GLU A 108 -7.08 -13.61 -10.67
N ASP A 109 -7.62 -12.96 -11.71
CA ASP A 109 -6.83 -12.51 -12.87
C ASP A 109 -5.76 -11.48 -12.45
N MET A 110 -6.10 -10.59 -11.53
CA MET A 110 -5.18 -9.61 -10.97
C MET A 110 -4.06 -10.29 -10.18
N ALA A 111 -4.39 -11.30 -9.36
CA ALA A 111 -3.42 -12.07 -8.58
C ALA A 111 -2.47 -12.84 -9.50
N ASP A 112 -2.98 -13.48 -10.53
CA ASP A 112 -2.19 -14.23 -11.51
C ASP A 112 -1.25 -13.30 -12.30
N SER A 113 -1.74 -12.13 -12.70
CA SER A 113 -0.92 -11.10 -13.35
C SER A 113 0.22 -10.61 -12.45
N LEU A 114 -0.08 -10.35 -11.16
CA LEU A 114 0.91 -9.93 -10.18
C LEU A 114 1.95 -11.03 -9.93
N CYS A 115 1.53 -12.27 -9.74
CA CYS A 115 2.42 -13.40 -9.55
C CYS A 115 3.35 -13.60 -10.75
N THR A 116 2.81 -13.51 -11.96
CA THR A 116 3.57 -13.65 -13.20
C THR A 116 4.64 -12.57 -13.31
N GLN A 117 4.25 -11.31 -13.17
CA GLN A 117 5.18 -10.19 -13.29
C GLN A 117 6.24 -10.22 -12.20
N LEU A 118 5.85 -10.46 -10.95
CA LEU A 118 6.78 -10.54 -9.82
C LEU A 118 7.78 -11.68 -9.99
N SER A 119 7.33 -12.84 -10.47
CA SER A 119 8.21 -14.00 -10.73
C SER A 119 9.28 -13.68 -11.77
N LEU A 120 8.89 -13.04 -12.87
CA LEU A 120 9.81 -12.62 -13.92
C LEU A 120 10.86 -11.62 -13.39
N GLU A 121 10.45 -10.63 -12.61
CA GLU A 121 11.37 -9.63 -12.06
C GLU A 121 12.30 -10.20 -11.00
N VAL A 122 11.81 -11.12 -10.16
CA VAL A 122 12.62 -11.84 -9.18
C VAL A 122 13.64 -12.73 -9.90
N GLU A 123 13.23 -13.50 -10.90
CA GLU A 123 14.15 -14.36 -11.67
C GLU A 123 15.27 -13.55 -12.33
N GLN A 124 14.96 -12.37 -12.85
CA GLN A 124 15.92 -11.52 -13.54
C GLN A 124 16.89 -10.78 -12.61
N ARG A 125 16.44 -10.38 -11.43
CA ARG A 125 17.16 -9.41 -10.58
C ARG A 125 17.59 -9.94 -9.22
N PHE A 126 16.98 -11.01 -8.72
CA PHE A 126 17.37 -11.59 -7.44
C PHE A 126 18.75 -12.23 -7.53
N ASP A 127 19.64 -11.82 -6.66
CA ASP A 127 20.98 -12.39 -6.58
C ASP A 127 21.04 -13.41 -5.44
N ARG A 128 21.04 -14.69 -5.81
CA ARG A 128 21.11 -15.80 -4.85
C ARG A 128 22.34 -15.75 -3.98
N LYS A 129 23.48 -15.26 -4.51
CA LYS A 129 24.73 -15.18 -3.76
C LYS A 129 24.68 -14.20 -2.59
N LEU A 130 23.89 -13.12 -2.74
CA LEU A 130 23.67 -12.17 -1.66
C LEU A 130 22.78 -12.74 -0.54
N TYR A 131 22.01 -13.78 -0.83
CA TYR A 131 21.15 -14.46 0.16
C TYR A 131 21.94 -15.47 1.00
N GLU A 132 23.04 -15.99 0.48
CA GLU A 132 23.89 -17.01 1.09
C GLU A 132 24.72 -16.50 2.29
N THR A 133 24.20 -15.58 3.09
CA THR A 133 24.88 -15.14 4.31
C THR A 133 24.77 -16.22 5.39
N GLY A 134 25.59 -17.27 5.29
CA GLY A 134 25.97 -18.13 6.40
C GLY A 134 25.55 -19.60 6.34
N ILE A 135 24.67 -20.02 5.46
CA ILE A 135 24.33 -21.44 5.30
C ILE A 135 24.28 -21.74 3.79
N PRO A 136 25.26 -22.45 3.25
CA PRO A 136 25.18 -22.91 1.86
C PRO A 136 23.98 -23.85 1.73
N MET A 137 22.94 -23.39 1.04
CA MET A 137 21.81 -24.22 0.64
C MET A 137 22.08 -24.77 -0.76
N THR A 138 21.79 -26.05 -0.97
CA THR A 138 21.71 -26.64 -2.31
C THR A 138 20.46 -26.11 -3.02
N GLU A 139 20.38 -26.25 -4.34
CA GLU A 139 19.19 -25.85 -5.11
C GLU A 139 17.91 -26.54 -4.60
N GLU A 140 18.03 -27.81 -4.20
CA GLU A 140 16.93 -28.61 -3.65
C GLU A 140 16.47 -28.09 -2.28
N GLU A 141 17.40 -27.74 -1.39
CA GLU A 141 17.12 -27.13 -0.10
C GLU A 141 16.48 -25.75 -0.25
N TRP A 142 16.94 -24.97 -1.23
CA TRP A 142 16.36 -23.68 -1.57
C TRP A 142 14.91 -23.83 -2.04
N GLN A 143 14.63 -24.77 -2.94
CA GLN A 143 13.28 -25.02 -3.42
C GLN A 143 12.33 -25.41 -2.27
N VAL A 144 12.79 -26.29 -1.37
CA VAL A 144 12.03 -26.66 -0.16
C VAL A 144 11.79 -25.45 0.74
N HIS A 145 12.75 -24.53 0.83
CA HIS A 145 12.58 -23.30 1.63
C HIS A 145 11.54 -22.37 1.01
N VAL A 146 11.58 -22.16 -0.30
CA VAL A 146 10.60 -21.38 -1.06
C VAL A 146 9.21 -21.97 -0.92
N ASP A 147 9.06 -23.28 -1.10
CA ASP A 147 7.77 -23.98 -0.97
C ASP A 147 7.17 -23.81 0.44
N LYS A 148 8.00 -23.89 1.48
CA LYS A 148 7.58 -23.62 2.87
C LYS A 148 7.14 -22.18 3.08
N MET A 149 7.82 -21.21 2.47
CA MET A 149 7.44 -19.81 2.54
C MET A 149 6.11 -19.57 1.84
N VAL A 150 5.93 -20.10 0.64
CA VAL A 150 4.68 -20.03 -0.14
C VAL A 150 3.52 -20.65 0.65
N GLN A 151 3.71 -21.84 1.21
CA GLN A 151 2.70 -22.48 2.06
C GLN A 151 2.34 -21.66 3.30
N LYS A 152 3.34 -21.00 3.91
CA LYS A 152 3.12 -20.15 5.08
C LYS A 152 2.31 -18.90 4.72
N VAL A 153 2.57 -18.29 3.57
CA VAL A 153 1.80 -17.14 3.05
C VAL A 153 0.38 -17.57 2.69
N GLN A 154 0.21 -18.68 1.96
CA GLN A 154 -1.10 -19.23 1.60
C GLN A 154 -1.88 -19.73 2.80
N GLY A 155 -1.22 -20.31 3.81
CA GLY A 155 -1.82 -20.72 5.08
C GLY A 155 -2.26 -19.56 5.94
N GLY A 156 -1.51 -18.44 5.92
CA GLY A 156 -1.85 -17.20 6.62
C GLY A 156 -3.06 -16.47 6.03
N LEU A 157 -3.34 -16.67 4.75
CA LEU A 157 -4.55 -16.14 4.09
C LEU A 157 -5.84 -16.92 4.44
N LYS A 158 -5.73 -18.08 5.06
CA LYS A 158 -6.89 -18.94 5.43
C LYS A 158 -7.29 -18.87 6.90
N THR A 159 -6.57 -18.16 7.75
CA THR A 159 -6.87 -18.15 9.19
C THR A 159 -6.90 -16.73 9.74
N GLU A 160 -8.08 -16.39 10.23
CA GLU A 160 -8.41 -15.35 11.21
C GLU A 160 -8.46 -13.91 10.68
N GLN A 161 -9.69 -13.43 10.53
CA GLN A 161 -9.97 -11.99 10.73
C GLN A 161 -9.28 -11.57 12.05
N PRO A 162 -8.47 -10.51 12.05
CA PRO A 162 -7.84 -10.04 13.28
C PRO A 162 -8.94 -9.61 14.26
N PRO A 163 -8.83 -9.91 15.56
CA PRO A 163 -9.81 -9.52 16.58
C PRO A 163 -9.87 -8.01 16.85
N LEU A 164 -9.23 -7.19 16.04
CA LEU A 164 -9.12 -5.74 16.21
C LEU A 164 -10.39 -4.93 15.90
N LEU A 165 -11.40 -5.52 15.23
CA LEU A 165 -12.65 -4.80 14.90
C LEU A 165 -13.73 -4.92 15.97
N GLN A 166 -13.62 -5.83 16.94
CA GLN A 166 -14.58 -5.90 18.07
C GLN A 166 -14.19 -4.97 19.22
N GLU A 167 -12.90 -4.75 19.48
CA GLU A 167 -12.48 -3.83 20.53
C GLU A 167 -12.70 -2.34 20.21
N SER A 168 -12.84 -1.96 18.94
CA SER A 168 -13.11 -0.57 18.57
C SER A 168 -14.57 -0.18 18.75
N LYS A 169 -15.52 -1.10 18.52
CA LYS A 169 -16.94 -0.82 18.75
C LYS A 169 -17.27 -0.68 20.24
N ASP A 170 -16.74 -1.59 21.07
CA ASP A 170 -16.95 -1.51 22.52
C ASP A 170 -16.27 -0.29 23.18
N LYS A 171 -15.28 0.31 22.52
CA LYS A 171 -14.64 1.56 22.99
C LYS A 171 -15.36 2.82 22.53
N GLU A 172 -16.01 2.79 21.38
CA GLU A 172 -16.84 3.91 20.91
C GLU A 172 -18.16 4.00 21.69
N GLU A 173 -18.87 2.89 21.89
CA GLU A 173 -20.08 2.88 22.74
C GLU A 173 -19.79 3.36 24.18
N LYS A 174 -18.66 2.92 24.79
CA LYS A 174 -18.27 3.39 26.12
C LYS A 174 -17.77 4.83 26.17
N LYS A 175 -17.44 5.45 25.04
CA LYS A 175 -17.09 6.86 24.97
C LYS A 175 -18.32 7.74 24.81
N GLU A 176 -19.29 7.34 23.99
CA GLU A 176 -20.57 8.04 23.86
C GLU A 176 -21.32 8.09 25.19
N ASP A 177 -21.46 6.95 25.89
CA ASP A 177 -22.11 6.91 27.23
C ASP A 177 -21.44 7.83 28.25
N LYS A 178 -20.12 8.04 28.15
CA LYS A 178 -19.40 8.93 29.09
C LYS A 178 -19.42 10.39 28.70
N GLU A 179 -19.62 10.72 27.43
CA GLU A 179 -19.80 12.09 26.96
C GLU A 179 -21.22 12.58 27.27
N ASP A 180 -22.24 11.75 27.09
CA ASP A 180 -23.62 12.05 27.43
C ASP A 180 -23.80 12.29 28.95
N GLU A 181 -23.20 11.45 29.82
CA GLU A 181 -23.21 11.66 31.29
C GLU A 181 -22.54 13.00 31.69
N LYS A 182 -21.48 13.41 31.00
CA LYS A 182 -20.80 14.68 31.28
C LYS A 182 -21.53 15.88 30.76
N GLU A 183 -22.29 15.77 29.66
CA GLU A 183 -23.14 16.85 29.14
C GLU A 183 -24.34 17.06 30.03
N GLU A 184 -24.99 16.00 30.55
CA GLU A 184 -26.10 16.11 31.50
C GLU A 184 -25.65 16.71 32.83
N GLU A 185 -24.51 16.36 33.38
CA GLU A 185 -23.95 16.93 34.61
C GLU A 185 -23.60 18.42 34.44
N ASN A 186 -23.04 18.79 33.27
CA ASN A 186 -22.77 20.19 32.96
C ASN A 186 -24.05 21.02 32.75
N ALA A 187 -25.05 20.45 32.11
CA ALA A 187 -26.35 21.14 31.93
C ALA A 187 -27.06 21.39 33.28
N TYR A 188 -27.01 20.42 34.20
CA TYR A 188 -27.55 20.56 35.53
C TYR A 188 -26.84 21.66 36.35
N ASN A 189 -25.54 21.75 36.25
CA ASN A 189 -24.71 22.74 36.98
C ASN A 189 -24.93 24.19 36.48
N LEU A 190 -25.31 24.37 35.23
CA LEU A 190 -25.61 25.67 34.62
C LEU A 190 -27.03 26.21 34.86
N MET A 191 -27.91 25.40 35.43
CA MET A 191 -29.30 25.84 35.70
C MET A 191 -29.38 26.75 36.94
N PRO A 192 -30.24 27.79 36.92
CA PRO A 192 -30.50 28.64 38.07
C PRO A 192 -31.08 27.82 39.23
N ASP A 193 -30.71 28.15 40.47
CA ASP A 193 -31.13 27.44 41.70
C ASP A 193 -32.64 27.34 41.88
N SER A 194 -33.41 28.23 41.28
CA SER A 194 -34.87 28.19 41.30
C SER A 194 -35.46 27.03 40.48
N THR A 195 -34.72 26.55 39.48
CA THR A 195 -35.17 25.48 38.57
C THR A 195 -34.77 24.09 39.09
N LYS A 196 -33.63 24.00 39.79
CA LYS A 196 -33.13 22.73 40.38
C LYS A 196 -34.05 22.11 41.42
N LYS A 197 -34.90 22.92 42.05
CA LYS A 197 -35.87 22.45 43.09
C LYS A 197 -37.15 21.81 42.53
N GLN A 198 -37.36 21.83 41.22
CA GLN A 198 -38.60 21.33 40.58
C GLN A 198 -38.38 19.99 39.85
N LEU A 199 -37.21 19.42 39.83
CA LEU A 199 -36.94 18.11 39.22
C LEU A 199 -37.22 16.99 40.21
N PRO A 200 -37.93 15.92 39.83
CA PRO A 200 -38.14 14.74 40.67
C PRO A 200 -36.80 14.04 40.93
N LYS A 201 -36.70 13.47 42.14
CA LYS A 201 -35.53 12.68 42.57
C LYS A 201 -35.53 11.31 41.93
#